data_a058af00a92ae02882611ab9376bad94
#
_entry.id   a058af00a92ae02882611ab9376bad94
#
_cell.length_a   1.000
_cell.length_b   1.000
_cell.length_c   1.000
_cell.angle_alpha   90.00
_cell.angle_beta   90.00
_cell.angle_gamma   90.00
#
_symmetry.space_group_name_H-M   'P 1'
#
loop_
_entity.id
_entity.type
_entity.pdbx_description
1 polymer ?
#
loop_
_entity_poly.entity_id
_entity_poly.type
_entity_poly.pdbx_seq_one_letter_code
_entity_poly.pdbx_strand_id
1 'polypeptide(L)'
;MDETGGQEPVKRETARLADLAVEGLPEDAPEAPYAATDRVPAELDPEATAHDPEAERGPRAVMTAYASALAAGDAGLATDLYAENGLLTSADERISGRAGIAGWHEDLLRRGRVRATPAGQGNDRSRLEVDSPAGRFVVELAFDASGRIGTARWLTPAEANQPQEQRERTAT
;
A
#
# COMPACT_ATOMS: atom_id res chain seq x y z
N MET A 1 32.54 -1.92 50.38
CA MET A 1 31.53 -2.90 50.05
C MET A 1 31.09 -2.57 48.64
N ASP A 2 31.85 -2.85 47.65
CA ASP A 2 32.09 -4.04 46.82
C ASP A 2 30.84 -4.86 46.58
N GLU A 3 30.28 -4.75 45.38
CA GLU A 3 29.79 -5.91 44.62
C GLU A 3 29.71 -5.60 43.13
N THR A 4 30.73 -6.09 42.55
CA THR A 4 30.95 -6.42 41.18
C THR A 4 29.93 -7.49 40.72
N GLY A 5 29.19 -7.24 39.68
CA GLY A 5 28.33 -8.23 38.97
C GLY A 5 28.38 -7.98 37.51
N GLY A 6 29.23 -8.49 36.81
CA GLY A 6 29.37 -9.69 36.07
C GLY A 6 28.58 -9.63 34.77
N GLN A 7 29.13 -8.95 33.70
CA GLN A 7 28.64 -9.11 32.31
C GLN A 7 29.19 -10.43 31.77
N GLU A 8 28.31 -11.41 31.57
CA GLU A 8 28.63 -12.58 30.78
C GLU A 8 28.47 -12.25 29.28
N PRO A 9 29.48 -12.56 28.46
CA PRO A 9 29.37 -12.41 27.02
C PRO A 9 28.58 -13.59 26.42
N VAL A 10 27.43 -13.28 25.81
CA VAL A 10 26.69 -14.22 25.01
C VAL A 10 27.56 -14.64 23.80
N LYS A 11 28.13 -15.84 23.88
CA LYS A 11 28.85 -16.51 22.80
C LYS A 11 27.92 -16.69 21.61
N ARG A 12 28.27 -16.02 20.52
CA ARG A 12 27.73 -16.29 19.19
C ARG A 12 28.11 -17.69 18.78
N GLU A 13 27.15 -18.56 18.72
CA GLU A 13 27.26 -19.89 18.15
C GLU A 13 27.07 -19.80 16.62
N THR A 14 28.13 -19.39 15.93
CA THR A 14 28.28 -19.55 14.50
C THR A 14 29.08 -20.83 14.28
N ALA A 15 28.39 -21.93 14.17
CA ALA A 15 29.05 -23.15 13.76
C ALA A 15 28.10 -24.07 12.98
N ARG A 16 28.54 -24.40 11.77
CA ARG A 16 28.30 -25.64 11.04
C ARG A 16 26.97 -25.78 10.28
N LEU A 17 26.97 -25.19 9.10
CA LEU A 17 26.27 -25.72 7.94
C LEU A 17 27.27 -25.86 6.77
N ALA A 18 28.23 -26.71 6.94
CA ALA A 18 29.13 -27.16 5.88
C ALA A 18 29.43 -28.62 6.14
N ASP A 19 28.49 -29.48 5.80
CA ASP A 19 28.74 -30.89 5.51
C ASP A 19 27.42 -31.58 5.13
N LEU A 20 26.91 -31.25 3.95
CA LEU A 20 25.98 -32.15 3.22
C LEU A 20 26.68 -32.56 1.95
N ALA A 21 27.42 -33.65 2.11
CA ALA A 21 28.02 -34.41 1.02
C ALA A 21 26.92 -34.76 0.00
N VAL A 22 27.15 -34.36 -1.21
CA VAL A 22 26.43 -34.82 -2.39
C VAL A 22 26.92 -36.24 -2.67
N GLU A 23 26.28 -37.25 -2.14
CA GLU A 23 26.45 -38.64 -2.52
C GLU A 23 25.21 -39.10 -3.27
N GLY A 24 25.42 -39.52 -4.52
CA GLY A 24 24.54 -40.43 -5.22
C GLY A 24 23.54 -39.80 -6.18
N LEU A 25 24.02 -39.29 -7.30
CA LEU A 25 23.22 -39.27 -8.53
C LEU A 25 23.29 -40.66 -9.17
N PRO A 26 22.16 -41.35 -9.39
CA PRO A 26 22.18 -42.59 -10.19
C PRO A 26 22.44 -42.24 -11.66
N GLU A 27 23.48 -42.86 -12.19
CA GLU A 27 23.96 -42.73 -13.59
C GLU A 27 23.14 -43.55 -14.60
N ASP A 28 21.88 -43.87 -14.30
CA ASP A 28 21.01 -44.61 -15.21
C ASP A 28 19.63 -43.92 -15.29
N ALA A 29 19.59 -42.77 -15.96
CA ALA A 29 18.36 -42.25 -16.50
C ALA A 29 18.20 -42.76 -17.93
N PRO A 30 17.14 -43.52 -18.27
CA PRO A 30 16.88 -43.92 -19.64
C PRO A 30 16.65 -42.68 -20.50
N GLU A 31 17.40 -42.58 -21.60
CA GLU A 31 17.18 -41.58 -22.66
C GLU A 31 15.74 -41.68 -23.15
N ALA A 32 14.89 -40.75 -22.70
CA ALA A 32 13.58 -40.56 -23.27
C ALA A 32 13.75 -40.01 -24.70
N PRO A 33 13.15 -40.65 -25.72
CA PRO A 33 13.22 -40.13 -27.07
C PRO A 33 12.53 -38.77 -27.09
N TYR A 34 13.29 -37.72 -27.36
CA TYR A 34 12.77 -36.40 -27.71
C TYR A 34 11.92 -36.53 -28.99
N ALA A 35 10.65 -36.82 -28.85
CA ALA A 35 9.70 -36.56 -29.90
C ALA A 35 9.69 -35.04 -30.12
N ALA A 36 10.36 -34.61 -31.17
CA ALA A 36 10.27 -33.28 -31.68
C ALA A 36 8.81 -33.05 -32.10
N THR A 37 8.00 -32.63 -31.15
CA THR A 37 6.72 -31.98 -31.46
C THR A 37 7.10 -30.60 -31.96
N ASP A 38 7.12 -30.52 -33.27
CA ASP A 38 7.14 -29.29 -34.10
C ASP A 38 5.80 -28.54 -33.81
N ARG A 39 5.63 -28.06 -32.58
CA ARG A 39 4.63 -27.07 -32.24
C ARG A 39 5.29 -25.74 -32.51
N VAL A 40 5.07 -25.23 -33.72
CA VAL A 40 5.17 -23.80 -33.97
C VAL A 40 4.47 -23.08 -32.82
N PRO A 41 5.16 -22.24 -32.06
CA PRO A 41 4.47 -21.42 -31.05
C PRO A 41 3.41 -20.65 -31.82
N ALA A 42 2.16 -20.82 -31.41
CA ALA A 42 1.08 -19.99 -31.90
C ALA A 42 1.59 -18.55 -31.83
N GLU A 43 1.55 -17.83 -32.95
CA GLU A 43 1.86 -16.42 -33.00
C GLU A 43 1.19 -15.78 -31.81
N LEU A 44 2.02 -15.34 -30.86
CA LEU A 44 1.59 -14.50 -29.76
C LEU A 44 1.02 -13.25 -30.42
N ASP A 45 -0.29 -13.15 -30.37
CA ASP A 45 -1.03 -12.01 -30.86
C ASP A 45 -0.41 -10.75 -30.25
N PRO A 46 0.30 -9.90 -31.01
CA PRO A 46 0.98 -8.73 -30.45
C PRO A 46 -0.03 -7.71 -29.92
N GLU A 47 -1.32 -7.88 -30.18
CA GLU A 47 -2.39 -7.05 -29.63
C GLU A 47 -2.86 -7.53 -28.25
N ALA A 48 -2.56 -8.77 -27.83
CA ALA A 48 -3.00 -9.30 -26.53
C ALA A 48 -2.18 -8.77 -25.35
N THR A 49 -1.12 -8.02 -25.59
CA THR A 49 -0.24 -7.45 -24.56
C THR A 49 -0.03 -5.94 -24.74
N ALA A 50 -0.96 -5.25 -25.34
CA ALA A 50 -1.04 -3.80 -25.15
C ALA A 50 -1.46 -3.56 -23.69
N HIS A 51 -0.48 -3.70 -22.81
CA HIS A 51 -0.57 -3.29 -21.42
C HIS A 51 -0.86 -1.79 -21.43
N ASP A 52 -2.12 -1.44 -21.21
CA ASP A 52 -2.52 -0.04 -21.15
C ASP A 52 -2.00 0.54 -19.83
N PRO A 53 -0.92 1.34 -19.86
CA PRO A 53 -0.35 1.92 -18.64
C PRO A 53 -1.31 2.89 -17.95
N GLU A 54 -2.41 3.29 -18.60
CA GLU A 54 -3.47 4.07 -17.99
C GLU A 54 -4.45 3.18 -17.22
N ALA A 55 -4.66 1.93 -17.62
CA ALA A 55 -5.47 0.97 -16.87
C ALA A 55 -4.86 0.63 -15.50
N GLU A 56 -3.53 0.69 -15.36
CA GLU A 56 -2.86 0.54 -14.06
C GLU A 56 -3.03 1.75 -13.13
N ARG A 57 -3.41 2.89 -13.67
CA ARG A 57 -3.67 4.12 -12.90
C ARG A 57 -5.12 4.27 -12.45
N GLY A 58 -5.91 3.22 -12.59
CA GLY A 58 -7.30 3.23 -12.12
C GLY A 58 -7.42 3.53 -10.62
N PRO A 59 -8.60 3.97 -10.16
CA PRO A 59 -8.86 4.35 -8.77
C PRO A 59 -8.37 3.33 -7.74
N ARG A 60 -8.43 2.05 -8.07
CA ARG A 60 -7.96 0.96 -7.20
C ARG A 60 -6.44 0.96 -7.03
N ALA A 61 -5.69 1.19 -8.10
CA ALA A 61 -4.23 1.24 -8.05
C ALA A 61 -3.77 2.44 -7.22
N VAL A 62 -4.37 3.61 -7.42
CA VAL A 62 -4.08 4.82 -6.65
C VAL A 62 -4.43 4.63 -5.17
N MET A 63 -5.56 4.01 -4.87
CA MET A 63 -5.96 3.68 -3.50
C MET A 63 -4.94 2.74 -2.82
N THR A 64 -4.49 1.70 -3.54
CA THR A 64 -3.48 0.76 -3.04
C THR A 64 -2.14 1.46 -2.83
N ALA A 65 -1.72 2.30 -3.77
CA ALA A 65 -0.49 3.09 -3.65
C ALA A 65 -0.55 4.06 -2.46
N TYR A 66 -1.70 4.71 -2.25
CA TYR A 66 -1.91 5.59 -1.11
C TYR A 66 -1.84 4.85 0.22
N ALA A 67 -2.51 3.69 0.33
CA ALA A 67 -2.43 2.84 1.52
C ALA A 67 -0.99 2.39 1.81
N SER A 68 -0.24 2.02 0.77
CA SER A 68 1.16 1.61 0.88
C SER A 68 2.07 2.77 1.31
N ALA A 69 1.86 3.97 0.76
CA ALA A 69 2.62 5.17 1.14
C ALA A 69 2.41 5.53 2.62
N LEU A 70 1.16 5.50 3.10
CA LEU A 70 0.84 5.73 4.50
C LEU A 70 1.50 4.68 5.41
N ALA A 71 1.44 3.39 5.03
CA ALA A 71 2.04 2.31 5.80
C ALA A 71 3.57 2.37 5.83
N ALA A 72 4.19 2.85 4.74
CA ALA A 72 5.63 3.09 4.65
C ALA A 72 6.10 4.34 5.42
N GLY A 73 5.19 5.23 5.79
CA GLY A 73 5.52 6.51 6.41
C GLY A 73 6.04 7.53 5.40
N ASP A 74 5.71 7.37 4.13
CA ASP A 74 6.16 8.24 3.04
C ASP A 74 5.10 9.31 2.72
N ALA A 75 5.23 10.47 3.37
CA ALA A 75 4.35 11.61 3.16
C ALA A 75 4.44 12.18 1.74
N GLY A 76 5.64 12.16 1.14
CA GLY A 76 5.87 12.63 -0.21
C GLY A 76 5.08 11.81 -1.23
N LEU A 77 5.27 10.49 -1.20
CA LEU A 77 4.57 9.59 -2.09
C LEU A 77 3.04 9.65 -1.89
N ALA A 78 2.57 9.73 -0.63
CA ALA A 78 1.15 9.89 -0.34
C ALA A 78 0.59 11.18 -0.97
N THR A 79 1.35 12.28 -0.89
CA THR A 79 0.95 13.59 -1.42
C THR A 79 0.99 13.63 -2.95
N ASP A 80 1.93 12.95 -3.59
CA ASP A 80 2.08 12.92 -5.05
C ASP A 80 0.89 12.26 -5.76
N LEU A 81 0.11 11.46 -5.04
CA LEU A 81 -1.11 10.85 -5.56
C LEU A 81 -2.28 11.83 -5.65
N TYR A 82 -2.19 13.00 -5.01
CA TYR A 82 -3.24 14.01 -5.10
C TYR A 82 -3.12 14.87 -6.36
N ALA A 83 -4.26 15.35 -6.81
CA ALA A 83 -4.32 16.45 -7.77
C ALA A 83 -3.65 17.70 -7.19
N GLU A 84 -3.18 18.61 -8.03
CA GLU A 84 -2.50 19.83 -7.58
C GLU A 84 -3.40 20.70 -6.68
N ASN A 85 -4.67 20.76 -7.03
CA ASN A 85 -5.73 21.45 -6.27
C ASN A 85 -6.54 20.49 -5.39
N GLY A 86 -5.96 19.35 -5.02
CA GLY A 86 -6.61 18.32 -4.19
C GLY A 86 -7.09 18.90 -2.86
N LEU A 87 -8.12 18.28 -2.31
CA LEU A 87 -8.75 18.67 -1.05
C LEU A 87 -8.68 17.51 -0.07
N LEU A 88 -8.15 17.78 1.12
CA LEU A 88 -8.22 16.88 2.26
C LEU A 88 -9.12 17.49 3.32
N THR A 89 -10.04 16.71 3.86
CA THR A 89 -10.95 17.13 4.93
C THR A 89 -10.88 16.12 6.07
N SER A 90 -10.67 16.59 7.28
CA SER A 90 -10.82 15.83 8.53
C SER A 90 -11.88 16.50 9.40
N ALA A 91 -12.15 15.94 10.60
CA ALA A 91 -13.15 16.52 11.51
C ALA A 91 -12.89 18.00 11.83
N ASP A 92 -11.62 18.38 11.96
CA ASP A 92 -11.20 19.68 12.46
C ASP A 92 -10.58 20.59 11.38
N GLU A 93 -10.24 20.02 10.21
CA GLU A 93 -9.44 20.74 9.23
C GLU A 93 -9.92 20.50 7.80
N ARG A 94 -9.79 21.55 7.00
CA ARG A 94 -9.98 21.51 5.56
C ARG A 94 -8.76 22.10 4.88
N ILE A 95 -8.02 21.27 4.16
CA ILE A 95 -6.72 21.58 3.59
C ILE A 95 -6.80 21.44 2.08
N SER A 96 -6.36 22.46 1.36
CA SER A 96 -6.33 22.46 -0.10
C SER A 96 -4.93 22.63 -0.64
N GLY A 97 -4.68 21.96 -1.78
CA GLY A 97 -3.41 22.00 -2.48
C GLY A 97 -2.34 21.08 -1.88
N ARG A 98 -1.45 20.60 -2.75
CA ARG A 98 -0.43 19.62 -2.37
C ARG A 98 0.46 20.04 -1.22
N ALA A 99 0.89 21.30 -1.16
CA ALA A 99 1.79 21.76 -0.11
C ALA A 99 1.17 21.65 1.28
N GLY A 100 -0.12 22.04 1.43
CA GLY A 100 -0.83 21.87 2.68
C GLY A 100 -1.06 20.40 3.04
N ILE A 101 -1.43 19.59 2.05
CA ILE A 101 -1.65 18.15 2.21
C ILE A 101 -0.34 17.44 2.61
N ALA A 102 0.81 17.86 2.04
CA ALA A 102 2.12 17.33 2.43
C ALA A 102 2.40 17.55 3.91
N GLY A 103 2.26 18.79 4.38
CA GLY A 103 2.46 19.13 5.80
C GLY A 103 1.56 18.33 6.73
N TRP A 104 0.29 18.12 6.34
CA TRP A 104 -0.65 17.33 7.11
C TRP A 104 -0.23 15.85 7.19
N HIS A 105 0.21 15.23 6.07
CA HIS A 105 0.73 13.86 6.07
C HIS A 105 1.99 13.73 6.91
N GLU A 106 2.91 14.69 6.81
CA GLU A 106 4.12 14.69 7.62
C GLU A 106 3.81 14.73 9.11
N ASP A 107 2.85 15.54 9.52
CA ASP A 107 2.41 15.63 10.92
C ASP A 107 1.71 14.35 11.39
N LEU A 108 0.86 13.76 10.58
CA LEU A 108 0.23 12.49 10.87
C LEU A 108 1.27 11.37 11.07
N LEU A 109 2.19 11.23 10.13
CA LEU A 109 3.19 10.15 10.10
C LEU A 109 4.28 10.35 11.17
N ARG A 110 4.58 11.59 11.56
CA ARG A 110 5.50 11.90 12.67
C ARG A 110 4.95 11.40 14.02
N ARG A 111 3.64 11.33 14.19
CA ARG A 111 2.99 10.83 15.42
C ARG A 111 3.15 9.32 15.61
N GLY A 112 3.47 8.58 14.54
CA GLY A 112 3.74 7.14 14.60
C GLY A 112 3.24 6.37 13.39
N ARG A 113 3.24 5.05 13.53
CA ARG A 113 2.87 4.15 12.43
C ARG A 113 1.40 4.26 12.06
N VAL A 114 1.15 4.32 10.78
CA VAL A 114 -0.18 4.25 10.18
C VAL A 114 -0.33 2.92 9.47
N ARG A 115 -1.51 2.30 9.60
CA ARG A 115 -1.91 1.13 8.81
C ARG A 115 -3.13 1.54 7.99
N ALA A 116 -3.08 1.30 6.71
CA ALA A 116 -4.19 1.58 5.83
C ALA A 116 -4.55 0.31 5.04
N THR A 117 -5.82 -0.06 5.05
CA THR A 117 -6.33 -1.25 4.37
C THR A 117 -7.51 -0.87 3.50
N PRO A 118 -7.54 -1.28 2.23
CA PRO A 118 -8.69 -1.08 1.37
C PRO A 118 -9.94 -1.73 1.94
N ALA A 119 -11.01 -0.94 2.17
CA ALA A 119 -12.24 -1.38 2.83
C ALA A 119 -13.42 -1.61 1.87
N GLY A 120 -13.21 -1.42 0.57
CA GLY A 120 -14.24 -1.63 -0.45
C GLY A 120 -14.30 -0.53 -1.49
N GLN A 121 -15.03 -0.82 -2.57
CA GLN A 121 -15.33 0.13 -3.62
C GLN A 121 -16.86 0.29 -3.69
N GLY A 122 -17.34 1.52 -3.45
CA GLY A 122 -18.70 1.91 -3.83
C GLY A 122 -18.68 2.45 -5.27
N ASN A 123 -19.87 2.64 -5.86
CA ASN A 123 -20.02 3.03 -7.27
C ASN A 123 -19.24 4.29 -7.69
N ASP A 124 -18.84 5.16 -6.74
CA ASP A 124 -18.10 6.40 -7.05
C ASP A 124 -17.01 6.74 -6.02
N ARG A 125 -16.75 5.91 -5.02
CA ARG A 125 -15.80 6.21 -3.95
C ARG A 125 -15.05 4.98 -3.50
N SER A 126 -13.74 5.13 -3.39
CA SER A 126 -12.88 4.14 -2.77
C SER A 126 -12.74 4.44 -1.29
N ARG A 127 -12.78 3.42 -0.46
CA ARG A 127 -12.67 3.53 1.00
C ARG A 127 -11.45 2.81 1.53
N LEU A 128 -10.78 3.43 2.49
CA LEU A 128 -9.71 2.83 3.26
C LEU A 128 -10.10 2.85 4.75
N GLU A 129 -9.79 1.77 5.44
CA GLU A 129 -9.72 1.79 6.90
C GLU A 129 -8.31 2.15 7.31
N VAL A 130 -8.17 3.13 8.18
CA VAL A 130 -6.88 3.64 8.63
C VAL A 130 -6.81 3.58 10.15
N ASP A 131 -5.82 2.83 10.65
CA ASP A 131 -5.42 2.84 12.06
C ASP A 131 -4.18 3.72 12.21
N SER A 132 -4.25 4.73 13.05
CA SER A 132 -3.17 5.68 13.31
C SER A 132 -3.04 5.95 14.81
N PRO A 133 -1.94 6.58 15.28
CA PRO A 133 -1.82 7.02 16.67
C PRO A 133 -2.89 8.01 17.11
N ALA A 134 -3.49 8.72 16.16
CA ALA A 134 -4.60 9.65 16.42
C ALA A 134 -5.97 8.95 16.51
N GLY A 135 -6.04 7.65 16.19
CA GLY A 135 -7.27 6.86 16.23
C GLY A 135 -7.55 6.11 14.94
N ARG A 136 -8.76 5.55 14.87
CA ARG A 136 -9.28 4.88 13.67
C ARG A 136 -10.06 5.84 12.82
N PHE A 137 -9.85 5.75 11.52
CA PHE A 137 -10.54 6.57 10.51
C PHE A 137 -11.01 5.70 9.35
N VAL A 138 -12.03 6.18 8.69
CA VAL A 138 -12.44 5.73 7.35
C VAL A 138 -12.13 6.86 6.40
N VAL A 139 -11.29 6.59 5.40
CA VAL A 139 -10.92 7.58 4.39
C VAL A 139 -11.69 7.30 3.12
N GLU A 140 -12.51 8.26 2.72
CA GLU A 140 -13.23 8.24 1.45
C GLU A 140 -12.44 9.04 0.42
N LEU A 141 -12.07 8.38 -0.68
CA LEU A 141 -11.31 8.97 -1.78
C LEU A 141 -12.24 9.18 -2.98
N ALA A 142 -12.22 10.38 -3.55
CA ALA A 142 -12.79 10.68 -4.85
C ALA A 142 -11.68 11.10 -5.80
N PHE A 143 -11.72 10.60 -7.02
CA PHE A 143 -10.69 10.80 -8.03
C PHE A 143 -11.15 11.82 -9.06
N ASP A 144 -10.21 12.58 -9.60
CA ASP A 144 -10.44 13.47 -10.72
C ASP A 144 -10.36 12.72 -12.08
N ALA A 145 -10.57 13.44 -13.16
CA ALA A 145 -10.52 12.88 -14.51
C ALA A 145 -9.13 12.36 -14.91
N SER A 146 -8.06 12.77 -14.23
CA SER A 146 -6.70 12.27 -14.44
C SER A 146 -6.37 11.03 -13.59
N GLY A 147 -7.34 10.53 -12.82
CA GLY A 147 -7.17 9.41 -11.92
C GLY A 147 -6.41 9.74 -10.63
N ARG A 148 -6.15 11.01 -10.34
CA ARG A 148 -5.54 11.46 -9.08
C ARG A 148 -6.59 11.68 -8.02
N ILE A 149 -6.17 11.66 -6.74
CA ILE A 149 -7.05 11.96 -5.62
C ILE A 149 -7.43 13.45 -5.68
N GLY A 150 -8.67 13.73 -6.09
CA GLY A 150 -9.24 15.07 -6.07
C GLY A 150 -9.71 15.46 -4.68
N THR A 151 -10.27 14.51 -3.93
CA THR A 151 -10.75 14.74 -2.56
C THR A 151 -10.50 13.52 -1.69
N ALA A 152 -10.00 13.75 -0.48
CA ALA A 152 -9.91 12.76 0.58
C ALA A 152 -10.67 13.27 1.81
N ARG A 153 -11.58 12.45 2.34
CA ARG A 153 -12.33 12.75 3.57
C ARG A 153 -11.95 11.74 4.64
N TRP A 154 -11.33 12.22 5.70
CA TRP A 154 -10.97 11.45 6.87
C TRP A 154 -12.09 11.55 7.90
N LEU A 155 -12.81 10.47 8.08
CA LEU A 155 -14.01 10.37 8.90
C LEU A 155 -13.73 9.47 10.10
N THR A 156 -14.27 9.81 11.24
CA THR A 156 -14.37 8.84 12.34
C THR A 156 -15.32 7.70 11.94
N PRO A 157 -15.22 6.50 12.53
CA PRO A 157 -16.15 5.41 12.24
C PRO A 157 -17.61 5.77 12.48
N ALA A 158 -17.89 6.65 13.44
CA ALA A 158 -19.22 7.15 13.72
C ALA A 158 -19.76 8.02 12.56
N GLU A 159 -18.94 8.94 12.05
CA GLU A 159 -19.29 9.79 10.91
C GLU A 159 -19.43 8.96 9.63
N ALA A 160 -18.54 7.98 9.42
CA ALA A 160 -18.58 7.12 8.24
C ALA A 160 -19.87 6.30 8.13
N ASN A 161 -20.51 5.98 9.26
CA ASN A 161 -21.76 5.24 9.31
C ASN A 161 -23.02 6.12 9.19
N GLN A 162 -22.88 7.45 9.20
CA GLN A 162 -24.01 8.36 9.01
C GLN A 162 -24.43 8.42 7.53
N PRO A 163 -25.74 8.56 7.24
CA PRO A 163 -26.21 8.84 5.89
C PRO A 163 -25.57 10.12 5.34
N GLN A 164 -25.21 10.11 4.06
CA GLN A 164 -24.48 11.21 3.42
C GLN A 164 -25.22 12.54 3.54
N GLU A 165 -26.56 12.54 3.46
CA GLU A 165 -27.40 13.71 3.62
C GLU A 165 -27.24 14.42 4.97
N GLN A 166 -26.96 13.67 6.04
CA GLN A 166 -26.71 14.25 7.36
C GLN A 166 -25.33 14.88 7.48
N ARG A 167 -24.33 14.28 6.83
CA ARG A 167 -22.96 14.79 6.82
C ARG A 167 -22.82 16.12 6.11
N GLU A 168 -23.58 16.34 5.03
CA GLU A 168 -23.57 17.57 4.26
C GLU A 168 -24.23 18.74 5.01
N ARG A 169 -25.21 18.46 5.87
CA ARG A 169 -25.86 19.49 6.69
C ARG A 169 -25.00 19.97 7.87
N THR A 170 -24.07 19.17 8.34
CA THR A 170 -23.20 19.54 9.49
C THR A 170 -21.95 20.30 9.03
N ALA A 171 -21.64 20.27 7.72
CA ALA A 171 -20.45 20.90 7.14
C ALA A 171 -20.70 22.34 6.63
N THR A 172 -21.89 22.93 6.89
CA THR A 172 -22.27 24.31 6.51
C THR A 172 -22.25 25.20 7.72
#